data_6b101a978b3a30b4722601b5b69cb81d
#
_entry.id   6b101a978b3a30b4722601b5b69cb81d
#
_cell.length_a   1.000
_cell.length_b   1.000
_cell.length_c   1.000
_cell.angle_alpha   90.00
_cell.angle_beta   90.00
_cell.angle_gamma   90.00
#
_symmetry.space_group_name_H-M   'P 1'
#
loop_
_entity.id
_entity.type
_entity.pdbx_description
1 polymer ?
#
loop_
_entity_poly.entity_id
_entity_poly.type
_entity_poly.pdbx_seq_one_letter_code
_entity_poly.pdbx_strand_id
1 'polypeptide(L)'
;MNSWDWGGTFVCHEVYQRPDGTLGVKLPDCMLPAFKTEDSLSASQIEMKTLDSLQEHFITNVSENFYMIEMDIAFSEHTRMFGIRLCEDAETGDAYKFEANLAENRIYFDRTPNQPWYRYFDKGLERPLYLKPNQRYH
;
A
#
# COMPACT_ATOMS: atom_id res chain seq x y z
N MET A 1 2.92 -13.40 -30.80
CA MET A 1 2.31 -12.05 -30.97
C MET A 1 2.22 -11.46 -29.58
N ASN A 2 2.93 -10.36 -29.31
CA ASN A 2 2.72 -9.61 -28.08
C ASN A 2 1.42 -8.83 -28.22
N SER A 3 0.35 -9.35 -27.64
CA SER A 3 -0.87 -8.57 -27.49
C SER A 3 -0.63 -7.53 -26.39
N TRP A 4 -0.82 -6.29 -26.72
CA TRP A 4 -0.88 -5.21 -25.75
C TRP A 4 -2.30 -5.18 -25.20
N ASP A 5 -2.50 -5.72 -24.01
CA ASP A 5 -3.76 -5.54 -23.32
C ASP A 5 -3.75 -4.17 -22.65
N TRP A 6 -4.38 -3.23 -23.32
CA TRP A 6 -4.69 -1.93 -22.77
C TRP A 6 -5.96 -2.05 -21.93
N GLY A 7 -5.79 -2.03 -20.65
CA GLY A 7 -6.87 -1.94 -19.69
C GLY A 7 -6.98 -3.18 -18.82
N GLY A 8 -6.91 -2.94 -17.54
CA GLY A 8 -7.39 -3.84 -16.51
C GLY A 8 -8.86 -3.56 -16.21
N THR A 9 -9.34 -4.06 -15.10
CA THR A 9 -10.66 -3.74 -14.58
C THR A 9 -10.73 -2.24 -14.29
N PHE A 10 -11.75 -1.57 -14.83
CA PHE A 10 -11.99 -0.18 -14.53
C PHE A 10 -12.49 -0.06 -13.09
N VAL A 11 -11.71 0.63 -12.25
CA VAL A 11 -12.07 0.93 -10.86
C VAL A 11 -12.34 2.42 -10.75
N CYS A 12 -13.59 2.78 -10.51
CA CYS A 12 -13.97 4.15 -10.22
C CYS A 12 -13.49 4.55 -8.82
N HIS A 13 -13.11 5.82 -8.69
CA HIS A 13 -12.85 6.43 -7.39
C HIS A 13 -13.82 7.60 -7.17
N GLU A 14 -14.34 7.69 -5.97
CA GLU A 14 -15.09 8.85 -5.52
C GLU A 14 -14.12 9.93 -5.05
N VAL A 15 -14.26 11.12 -5.59
CA VAL A 15 -13.46 12.29 -5.16
C VAL A 15 -14.22 13.01 -4.05
N TYR A 16 -13.56 13.28 -2.95
CA TYR A 16 -14.14 14.05 -1.84
C TYR A 16 -13.20 15.15 -1.36
N GLN A 17 -13.76 16.17 -0.75
CA GLN A 17 -12.98 17.24 -0.16
C GLN A 17 -12.69 16.94 1.32
N ARG A 18 -11.42 17.04 1.68
CA ARG A 18 -10.99 16.93 3.08
C ARG A 18 -11.29 18.20 3.86
N PRO A 19 -11.31 18.16 5.21
CA PRO A 19 -11.53 19.35 6.05
C PRO A 19 -10.54 20.50 5.82
N ASP A 20 -9.35 20.19 5.37
CA ASP A 20 -8.30 21.17 5.03
C ASP A 20 -8.47 21.79 3.63
N GLY A 21 -9.51 21.41 2.90
CA GLY A 21 -9.82 21.89 1.56
C GLY A 21 -9.14 21.11 0.43
N THR A 22 -8.24 20.19 0.72
CA THR A 22 -7.60 19.33 -0.29
C THR A 22 -8.56 18.25 -0.79
N LEU A 23 -8.27 17.70 -1.96
CA LEU A 23 -9.05 16.59 -2.52
C LEU A 23 -8.44 15.26 -2.12
N GLY A 24 -9.31 14.32 -1.80
CA GLY A 24 -8.99 12.93 -1.59
C GLY A 24 -9.77 12.02 -2.55
N VAL A 25 -9.36 10.77 -2.62
CA VAL A 25 -10.09 9.74 -3.35
C VAL A 25 -10.35 8.57 -2.41
N LYS A 26 -11.48 7.93 -2.58
CA LYS A 26 -11.86 6.72 -1.86
C LYS A 26 -12.55 5.74 -2.81
N LEU A 27 -12.63 4.49 -2.38
CA LEU A 27 -13.48 3.52 -3.05
C LEU A 27 -14.95 3.95 -2.85
N PRO A 28 -15.80 3.94 -3.91
CA PRO A 28 -17.21 4.22 -3.75
C PRO A 28 -17.89 3.22 -2.80
N ASP A 29 -18.75 3.71 -1.92
CA ASP A 29 -19.42 2.88 -0.92
C ASP A 29 -20.26 1.76 -1.57
N CYS A 30 -20.75 1.95 -2.79
CA CYS A 30 -21.47 0.92 -3.53
C CYS A 30 -20.60 -0.28 -3.94
N MET A 31 -19.28 -0.17 -3.89
CA MET A 31 -18.37 -1.27 -4.19
C MET A 31 -18.02 -2.11 -2.95
N LEU A 32 -18.16 -1.58 -1.75
CA LEU A 32 -17.85 -2.28 -0.51
C LEU A 32 -18.59 -3.63 -0.36
N PRO A 33 -19.87 -3.78 -0.76
CA PRO A 33 -20.55 -5.06 -0.69
C PRO A 33 -19.98 -6.17 -1.58
N ALA A 34 -19.07 -5.84 -2.50
CA ALA A 34 -18.36 -6.87 -3.29
C ALA A 34 -17.35 -7.64 -2.44
N PHE A 35 -16.84 -7.05 -1.36
CA PHE A 35 -15.96 -7.67 -0.39
C PHE A 35 -16.83 -8.28 0.72
N LYS A 36 -17.17 -9.56 0.57
CA LYS A 36 -18.20 -10.23 1.42
C LYS A 36 -17.67 -11.03 2.58
N THR A 37 -16.39 -11.33 2.57
CA THR A 37 -15.75 -12.17 3.58
C THR A 37 -14.74 -11.32 4.32
N GLU A 38 -14.96 -11.13 5.60
CA GLU A 38 -13.94 -10.58 6.48
C GLU A 38 -13.17 -11.76 7.07
N ASP A 39 -12.06 -12.08 6.50
CA ASP A 39 -11.02 -12.77 7.27
C ASP A 39 -10.44 -11.70 8.19
N SER A 40 -11.01 -11.59 9.38
CA SER A 40 -10.34 -10.83 10.43
C SER A 40 -9.01 -11.54 10.68
N LEU A 41 -7.97 -11.05 10.07
CA LEU A 41 -6.63 -11.27 10.58
C LEU A 41 -6.73 -10.89 12.04
N SER A 42 -6.70 -11.89 12.91
CA SER A 42 -6.82 -11.69 14.36
C SER A 42 -5.92 -10.52 14.68
N ALA A 43 -6.51 -9.45 15.18
CA ALA A 43 -5.91 -8.14 15.33
C ALA A 43 -4.60 -8.24 16.13
N SER A 44 -3.56 -8.68 15.49
CA SER A 44 -2.24 -8.71 16.06
C SER A 44 -1.71 -7.30 15.93
N GLN A 45 -1.66 -6.60 17.02
CA GLN A 45 -0.93 -5.35 17.08
C GLN A 45 0.53 -5.68 16.79
N ILE A 46 0.99 -5.29 15.60
CA ILE A 46 2.39 -5.42 15.21
C ILE A 46 3.10 -4.16 15.68
N GLU A 47 4.01 -4.31 16.61
CA GLU A 47 4.84 -3.22 17.08
C GLU A 47 6.28 -3.47 16.65
N MET A 48 6.79 -2.61 15.77
CA MET A 48 8.18 -2.66 15.28
C MET A 48 9.00 -1.58 15.97
N LYS A 49 10.06 -1.99 16.67
CA LYS A 49 10.90 -1.10 17.49
C LYS A 49 12.38 -1.24 17.15
N THR A 50 12.79 -0.88 15.96
CA THR A 50 14.21 -0.70 15.71
C THR A 50 14.52 0.63 15.05
N LEU A 51 15.65 1.19 15.46
CA LEU A 51 16.14 2.46 14.92
C LEU A 51 17.07 2.27 13.72
N ASP A 52 17.70 1.10 13.57
CA ASP A 52 18.85 0.93 12.70
C ASP A 52 18.72 -0.13 11.61
N SER A 53 17.58 -0.84 11.53
CA SER A 53 17.39 -1.87 10.51
C SER A 53 15.94 -1.96 10.02
N LEU A 54 15.79 -2.43 8.80
CA LEU A 54 14.50 -2.85 8.27
C LEU A 54 14.00 -4.04 9.09
N GLN A 55 12.78 -3.95 9.58
CA GLN A 55 12.06 -5.07 10.16
C GLN A 55 10.92 -5.47 9.26
N GLU A 56 10.75 -6.75 9.08
CA GLU A 56 9.68 -7.33 8.31
C GLU A 56 8.87 -8.27 9.20
N HIS A 57 7.58 -8.22 9.05
CA HIS A 57 6.65 -9.12 9.75
C HIS A 57 5.70 -9.72 8.74
N PHE A 58 5.70 -11.05 8.68
CA PHE A 58 4.75 -11.76 7.85
C PHE A 58 3.38 -11.73 8.50
N ILE A 59 2.37 -11.29 7.76
CA ILE A 59 1.01 -11.13 8.28
C ILE A 59 0.18 -12.38 7.98
N THR A 60 0.04 -12.75 6.70
CA THR A 60 -0.78 -13.89 6.30
C THR A 60 -0.57 -14.28 4.84
N ASN A 61 -1.00 -15.50 4.50
CA ASN A 61 -1.23 -15.89 3.11
C ASN A 61 -2.67 -15.56 2.74
N VAL A 62 -2.84 -14.81 1.65
CA VAL A 62 -4.14 -14.56 1.04
C VAL A 62 -4.23 -15.42 -0.22
N SER A 63 -5.20 -16.34 -0.26
CA SER A 63 -5.42 -17.23 -1.42
C SER A 63 -6.24 -16.56 -2.53
N GLU A 64 -6.92 -15.49 -2.19
CA GLU A 64 -7.82 -14.79 -3.10
C GLU A 64 -7.07 -13.82 -4.00
N ASN A 65 -7.47 -13.76 -5.27
CA ASN A 65 -6.88 -12.83 -6.25
C ASN A 65 -7.47 -11.41 -6.16
N PHE A 66 -8.50 -11.22 -5.34
CA PHE A 66 -9.20 -9.95 -5.18
C PHE A 66 -9.52 -9.73 -3.71
N TYR A 67 -8.88 -8.76 -3.11
CA TYR A 67 -9.03 -8.46 -1.69
C TYR A 67 -8.88 -6.96 -1.41
N MET A 68 -9.39 -6.53 -0.29
CA MET A 68 -9.21 -5.20 0.29
C MET A 68 -8.48 -5.36 1.62
N ILE A 69 -7.52 -4.48 1.87
CA ILE A 69 -6.80 -4.42 3.14
C ILE A 69 -7.14 -3.11 3.81
N GLU A 70 -7.58 -3.20 5.05
CA GLU A 70 -7.78 -2.05 5.93
C GLU A 70 -6.83 -2.17 7.11
N MET A 71 -6.17 -1.09 7.46
CA MET A 71 -5.24 -1.09 8.58
C MET A 71 -5.16 0.27 9.26
N ASP A 72 -4.95 0.24 10.55
CA ASP A 72 -4.59 1.42 11.33
C ASP A 72 -3.09 1.49 11.52
N ILE A 73 -2.51 2.64 11.25
CA ILE A 73 -1.08 2.88 11.35
C ILE A 73 -0.82 4.04 12.32
N ALA A 74 0.10 3.83 13.23
CA ALA A 74 0.68 4.87 14.07
C ALA A 74 2.20 4.72 14.06
N PHE A 75 2.93 5.82 14.04
CA PHE A 75 4.38 5.81 14.00
C PHE A 75 4.97 6.93 14.85
N SER A 76 6.21 6.75 15.28
CA SER A 76 6.95 7.73 16.08
C SER A 76 7.68 8.75 15.19
N GLU A 77 8.19 9.81 15.81
CA GLU A 77 9.00 10.84 15.14
C GLU A 77 10.32 10.32 14.55
N HIS A 78 10.78 9.16 15.01
CA HIS A 78 12.01 8.53 14.51
C HIS A 78 11.78 7.61 13.32
N THR A 79 10.52 7.33 12.97
CA THR A 79 10.18 6.50 11.83
C THR A 79 10.49 7.24 10.54
N ARG A 80 11.30 6.65 9.70
CA ARG A 80 11.65 7.21 8.38
C ARG A 80 10.77 6.67 7.28
N MET A 81 10.39 5.41 7.41
CA MET A 81 9.74 4.66 6.35
C MET A 81 8.94 3.51 6.94
N PHE A 82 7.80 3.23 6.35
CA PHE A 82 7.04 1.99 6.57
C PHE A 82 6.29 1.60 5.31
N GLY A 83 5.87 0.35 5.23
CA GLY A 83 5.16 -0.12 4.05
C GLY A 83 4.58 -1.51 4.20
N ILE A 84 4.00 -1.99 3.12
CA ILE A 84 3.46 -3.34 2.99
C ILE A 84 3.91 -3.96 1.68
N ARG A 85 4.26 -5.24 1.71
CA ARG A 85 4.47 -6.06 0.52
C ARG A 85 3.25 -6.94 0.30
N LEU A 86 2.83 -7.05 -0.92
CA LEU A 86 1.67 -7.83 -1.34
C LEU A 86 2.08 -8.85 -2.40
N CYS A 87 1.43 -10.01 -2.38
CA CYS A 87 1.65 -11.08 -3.35
C CYS A 87 3.13 -11.48 -3.47
N GLU A 88 3.81 -11.58 -2.34
CA GLU A 88 5.23 -11.94 -2.33
C GLU A 88 5.42 -13.39 -2.74
N ASP A 89 6.27 -13.60 -3.75
CA ASP A 89 6.74 -14.91 -4.14
C ASP A 89 7.84 -15.37 -3.20
N ALA A 90 7.62 -16.50 -2.53
CA ALA A 90 8.54 -17.01 -1.51
C ALA A 90 9.90 -17.48 -2.06
N GLU A 91 9.98 -17.80 -3.35
CA GLU A 91 11.21 -18.29 -3.98
C GLU A 91 12.06 -17.14 -4.51
N THR A 92 11.42 -16.16 -5.14
CA THR A 92 12.12 -15.05 -5.80
C THR A 92 12.17 -13.78 -4.97
N GLY A 93 11.25 -13.62 -4.00
CA GLY A 93 11.07 -12.39 -3.24
C GLY A 93 10.40 -11.28 -4.05
N ASP A 94 9.86 -11.60 -5.22
CA ASP A 94 9.09 -10.63 -6.03
C ASP A 94 7.80 -10.26 -5.31
N ALA A 95 7.51 -8.99 -5.22
CA ALA A 95 6.32 -8.48 -4.54
C ALA A 95 5.85 -7.15 -5.12
N TYR A 96 4.61 -6.79 -4.88
CA TYR A 96 4.16 -5.41 -4.98
C TYR A 96 4.42 -4.71 -3.65
N LYS A 97 4.94 -3.49 -3.71
CA LYS A 97 5.34 -2.74 -2.54
C LYS A 97 4.63 -1.39 -2.48
N PHE A 98 3.92 -1.13 -1.39
CA PHE A 98 3.49 0.21 -0.99
C PHE A 98 4.40 0.68 0.14
N GLU A 99 5.00 1.84 -0.03
CA GLU A 99 5.97 2.37 0.92
C GLU A 99 5.74 3.85 1.15
N ALA A 100 5.54 4.22 2.40
CA ALA A 100 5.49 5.61 2.84
C ALA A 100 6.90 6.04 3.26
N ASN A 101 7.51 6.93 2.51
CA ASN A 101 8.76 7.59 2.85
C ASN A 101 8.44 8.93 3.51
N LEU A 102 8.55 8.96 4.82
CA LEU A 102 8.17 10.12 5.64
C LEU A 102 9.17 11.27 5.51
N ALA A 103 10.43 10.96 5.23
CA ALA A 103 11.45 11.98 5.01
C ALA A 103 11.21 12.78 3.72
N GLU A 104 10.65 12.14 2.71
CA GLU A 104 10.33 12.76 1.42
C GLU A 104 8.88 13.22 1.32
N ASN A 105 8.04 12.90 2.32
CA ASN A 105 6.59 13.13 2.30
C ASN A 105 5.92 12.52 1.06
N ARG A 106 6.23 11.25 0.77
CA ARG A 106 5.74 10.54 -0.40
C ARG A 106 5.32 9.13 -0.08
N ILE A 107 4.35 8.64 -0.82
CA ILE A 107 4.03 7.22 -0.92
C ILE A 107 4.43 6.72 -2.30
N TYR A 108 5.02 5.55 -2.32
CA TYR A 108 5.44 4.83 -3.52
C TYR A 108 4.64 3.56 -3.70
N PHE A 109 4.30 3.26 -4.93
CA PHE A 109 3.87 1.93 -5.34
C PHE A 109 4.86 1.40 -6.36
N ASP A 110 5.48 0.28 -6.05
CA ASP A 110 6.52 -0.32 -6.86
C ASP A 110 6.49 -1.84 -6.78
N ARG A 111 7.39 -2.50 -7.51
CA ARG A 111 7.67 -3.92 -7.40
C ARG A 111 9.06 -4.16 -6.84
N THR A 112 9.24 -5.28 -6.17
CA THR A 112 10.56 -5.74 -5.75
C THR A 112 10.81 -7.14 -6.32
N PRO A 113 12.00 -7.45 -6.85
CA PRO A 113 13.05 -6.49 -7.15
C PRO A 113 12.58 -5.45 -8.17
N ASN A 114 13.13 -4.26 -8.09
CA ASN A 114 12.80 -3.19 -9.03
C ASN A 114 13.25 -3.60 -10.44
N GLN A 115 12.33 -4.19 -11.18
CA GLN A 115 12.54 -4.53 -12.58
C GLN A 115 11.86 -3.47 -13.43
N PRO A 116 12.56 -2.84 -14.36
CA PRO A 116 11.95 -1.86 -15.24
C PRO A 116 10.85 -2.55 -16.06
N TRP A 117 9.62 -2.26 -15.80
CA TRP A 117 8.46 -2.73 -16.57
C TRP A 117 8.57 -2.28 -18.01
N TYR A 118 9.21 -1.16 -18.15
CA TYR A 118 9.40 -0.46 -19.39
C TYR A 118 10.76 0.19 -19.42
N ARG A 119 11.37 0.25 -20.58
CA ARG A 119 12.60 0.98 -20.84
C ARG A 119 12.53 2.47 -20.47
N TYR A 120 11.33 2.96 -20.15
CA TYR A 120 11.08 4.37 -19.90
C TYR A 120 10.64 4.69 -18.47
N PHE A 121 10.40 3.68 -17.64
CA PHE A 121 9.98 3.86 -16.24
C PHE A 121 10.90 3.09 -15.32
N ASP A 122 11.90 3.77 -14.83
CA ASP A 122 12.82 3.26 -13.81
C ASP A 122 12.35 3.56 -12.38
N LYS A 123 11.20 4.22 -12.23
CA LYS A 123 10.59 4.55 -10.94
C LYS A 123 9.15 4.07 -10.88
N GLY A 124 8.76 3.62 -9.70
CA GLY A 124 7.37 3.32 -9.38
C GLY A 124 6.45 4.55 -9.39
N LEU A 125 5.17 4.30 -9.20
CA LEU A 125 4.21 5.39 -9.03
C LEU A 125 4.42 6.05 -7.67
N GLU A 126 4.44 7.38 -7.67
CA GLU A 126 4.58 8.16 -6.45
C GLU A 126 3.47 9.20 -6.28
N ARG A 127 3.14 9.50 -5.04
CA ARG A 127 2.19 10.56 -4.67
C ARG A 127 2.66 11.28 -3.42
N PRO A 128 2.37 12.57 -3.28
CA PRO A 128 2.60 13.29 -2.03
C PRO A 128 1.79 12.65 -0.89
N LEU A 129 2.42 12.50 0.26
CA LEU A 129 1.79 11.97 1.47
C LEU A 129 2.34 12.72 2.70
N TYR A 130 1.50 13.52 3.33
CA TYR A 130 1.88 14.30 4.50
C TYR A 130 1.28 13.70 5.76
N LEU A 131 2.06 12.89 6.45
CA LEU A 131 1.67 12.28 7.71
C LEU A 131 2.48 12.90 8.86
N LYS A 132 1.87 13.00 10.02
CA LYS A 132 2.51 13.51 11.24
C LYS A 132 2.74 12.37 12.22
N PRO A 133 3.89 12.33 12.91
CA PRO A 133 4.14 11.33 13.92
C PRO A 133 3.16 11.45 15.09
N ASN A 134 3.03 10.36 15.85
CA ASN A 134 2.17 10.26 17.02
C ASN A 134 0.67 10.51 16.75
N GLN A 135 0.26 10.30 15.52
CA GLN A 135 -1.15 10.26 15.11
C GLN A 135 -1.50 8.88 14.57
N ARG A 136 -2.79 8.53 14.64
CA ARG A 136 -3.31 7.30 14.06
C ARG A 136 -3.96 7.63 12.72
N TYR A 137 -3.66 6.83 11.73
CA TYR A 137 -4.21 6.91 10.38
C TYR A 137 -4.88 5.59 10.04
N HIS A 138 -6.04 5.68 9.41
CA HIS A 138 -6.76 4.54 8.85
C HIS A 138 -6.56 4.51 7.33
#